data_afa00ab973ae11b33531ca84c951a449
#
_entry.id   afa00ab973ae11b33531ca84c951a449
#
_cell.length_a   1.000
_cell.length_b   1.000
_cell.length_c   1.000
_cell.angle_alpha   90.00
_cell.angle_beta   90.00
_cell.angle_gamma   90.00
#
_symmetry.space_group_name_H-M   'P 1'
#
loop_
_entity.id
_entity.type
_entity.pdbx_description
1 polymer ?
#
loop_
_entity_poly.entity_id
_entity_poly.type
_entity_poly.pdbx_seq_one_letter_code
_entity_poly.pdbx_strand_id
1 'polypeptide(L)'
;MTKPPAGPTSKPTSKPTSKPTAARTAKVASKNASQGVSDEPCSISSNIETHLTSNGRSVYRAVCAAFGDSVSSFGGFRAGDSGDHGSGRAVDIMVSGEPGWEIARFVQAHARELGVAYVIYQQQIWLVGRPTTQWQAMEDRGSRTENHFDHVHVSVS
;
A
#
# COMPACT_ATOMS: atom_id res chain seq x y z
N MET A 1 26.14 63.35 -7.65
CA MET A 1 26.58 62.85 -8.98
C MET A 1 27.44 61.66 -8.76
N THR A 2 27.05 60.53 -9.17
CA THR A 2 27.74 59.34 -9.66
C THR A 2 26.95 58.08 -9.30
N LYS A 3 26.40 57.53 -10.37
CA LYS A 3 25.67 56.28 -10.40
C LYS A 3 26.61 55.07 -10.27
N PRO A 4 26.33 54.07 -9.44
CA PRO A 4 27.09 52.81 -9.53
C PRO A 4 26.48 51.90 -10.61
N PRO A 5 27.30 50.99 -11.21
CA PRO A 5 26.93 50.19 -12.36
C PRO A 5 26.15 48.91 -11.96
N ALA A 6 25.36 48.47 -12.91
CA ALA A 6 24.61 47.24 -12.86
C ALA A 6 25.52 46.01 -12.83
N GLY A 7 25.27 45.06 -11.90
CA GLY A 7 25.86 43.77 -11.88
C GLY A 7 25.17 42.76 -12.83
N PRO A 8 25.88 41.73 -13.32
CA PRO A 8 25.38 40.85 -14.37
C PRO A 8 24.33 39.84 -13.85
N THR A 9 23.30 39.66 -14.59
CA THR A 9 22.31 38.58 -14.54
C THR A 9 22.96 37.26 -14.87
N SER A 10 23.06 36.38 -13.88
CA SER A 10 23.35 34.98 -14.09
C SER A 10 22.07 34.18 -14.22
N LYS A 11 21.81 33.69 -15.39
CA LYS A 11 20.73 32.76 -15.71
C LYS A 11 21.20 31.35 -15.30
N PRO A 12 20.53 30.62 -14.40
CA PRO A 12 20.77 29.20 -14.25
C PRO A 12 19.91 28.44 -15.25
N THR A 13 20.55 27.93 -16.26
CA THR A 13 20.02 26.86 -17.08
C THR A 13 20.32 25.55 -16.36
N SER A 14 19.32 24.91 -15.85
CA SER A 14 19.41 23.50 -15.52
C SER A 14 18.04 22.88 -15.71
N LYS A 15 17.90 22.23 -16.84
CA LYS A 15 16.83 21.29 -17.16
C LYS A 15 17.32 19.90 -16.73
N PRO A 16 16.77 19.25 -15.72
CA PRO A 16 16.91 17.82 -15.58
C PRO A 16 15.78 17.17 -16.38
N THR A 17 16.12 16.63 -17.51
CA THR A 17 15.30 15.68 -18.23
C THR A 17 15.49 14.33 -17.53
N SER A 18 14.67 14.03 -16.58
CA SER A 18 14.44 12.66 -16.13
C SER A 18 13.02 12.28 -16.53
N LYS A 19 12.93 11.62 -17.64
CA LYS A 19 11.70 10.95 -18.09
C LYS A 19 11.42 9.81 -17.12
N PRO A 20 10.30 9.81 -16.38
CA PRO A 20 10.03 8.72 -15.45
C PRO A 20 9.73 7.45 -16.22
N THR A 21 10.31 6.37 -15.75
CA THR A 21 10.12 5.00 -16.21
C THR A 21 8.71 4.47 -15.86
N ALA A 22 7.68 5.19 -16.24
CA ALA A 22 6.29 4.79 -15.99
C ALA A 22 5.88 3.51 -16.73
N ALA A 23 6.55 3.17 -17.84
CA ALA A 23 6.24 2.01 -18.64
C ALA A 23 6.69 0.67 -18.00
N ARG A 24 7.69 0.68 -17.12
CA ARG A 24 8.16 -0.54 -16.42
C ARG A 24 7.27 -0.89 -15.24
N THR A 25 6.84 0.09 -14.48
CA THR A 25 5.97 -0.08 -13.31
C THR A 25 4.58 -0.57 -13.71
N ALA A 26 4.00 -0.02 -14.77
CA ALA A 26 2.70 -0.47 -15.28
C ALA A 26 2.70 -1.92 -15.78
N LYS A 27 3.83 -2.42 -16.28
CA LYS A 27 3.96 -3.79 -16.80
C LYS A 27 4.11 -4.83 -15.69
N VAL A 28 4.70 -4.45 -14.55
CA VAL A 28 4.81 -5.30 -13.35
C VAL A 28 3.47 -5.36 -12.62
N ALA A 29 2.80 -4.24 -12.42
CA ALA A 29 1.46 -4.18 -11.81
C ALA A 29 0.43 -4.97 -12.63
N SER A 30 0.50 -4.92 -13.95
CA SER A 30 -0.38 -5.67 -14.84
C SER A 30 -0.11 -7.19 -14.81
N LYS A 31 1.13 -7.62 -14.59
CA LYS A 31 1.47 -9.05 -14.42
C LYS A 31 0.93 -9.59 -13.09
N ASN A 32 1.08 -8.82 -12.01
CA ASN A 32 0.64 -9.26 -10.68
C ASN A 32 -0.88 -9.29 -10.54
N ALA A 33 -1.60 -8.38 -11.19
CA ALA A 33 -3.07 -8.41 -11.22
C ALA A 33 -3.66 -9.59 -12.02
N SER A 34 -2.86 -10.20 -12.93
CA SER A 34 -3.27 -11.36 -13.72
C SER A 34 -2.85 -12.70 -13.10
N GLN A 35 -2.06 -12.69 -12.03
CA GLN A 35 -1.74 -13.89 -11.27
C GLN A 35 -2.88 -14.20 -10.31
N GLY A 36 -3.33 -15.46 -10.28
CA GLY A 36 -4.29 -15.91 -9.30
C GLY A 36 -3.77 -15.75 -7.86
N VAL A 37 -4.67 -15.78 -6.92
CA VAL A 37 -4.33 -15.73 -5.49
C VAL A 37 -3.51 -16.96 -5.11
N SER A 38 -2.30 -16.75 -4.57
CA SER A 38 -1.46 -17.82 -4.06
C SER A 38 -1.74 -18.05 -2.58
N ASP A 39 -1.80 -19.32 -2.16
CA ASP A 39 -1.90 -19.74 -0.75
C ASP A 39 -0.57 -20.33 -0.25
N GLU A 40 0.52 -20.10 -0.95
CA GLU A 40 1.85 -20.57 -0.54
C GLU A 40 2.28 -19.92 0.78
N PRO A 41 2.92 -20.69 1.69
CA PRO A 41 3.43 -20.17 2.95
C PRO A 41 4.40 -19.00 2.74
N CYS A 42 4.27 -17.97 3.56
CA CYS A 42 5.14 -16.81 3.55
C CYS A 42 6.16 -16.87 4.69
N SER A 43 7.42 -16.57 4.40
CA SER A 43 8.48 -16.52 5.41
C SER A 43 8.62 -15.17 6.10
N ILE A 44 8.06 -14.09 5.49
CA ILE A 44 8.12 -12.73 6.03
C ILE A 44 7.10 -12.60 7.15
N SER A 45 7.54 -12.33 8.38
CA SER A 45 6.67 -12.19 9.56
C SER A 45 5.76 -13.41 9.80
N SER A 46 6.25 -14.62 9.58
CA SER A 46 5.44 -15.86 9.65
C SER A 46 4.74 -16.08 11.01
N ASN A 47 5.21 -15.44 12.08
CA ASN A 47 4.61 -15.49 13.41
C ASN A 47 3.20 -14.89 13.50
N ILE A 48 2.80 -14.01 12.56
CA ILE A 48 1.46 -13.41 12.60
C ILE A 48 0.38 -14.38 12.12
N GLU A 49 0.73 -15.36 11.30
CA GLU A 49 -0.20 -16.21 10.58
C GLU A 49 -1.12 -17.02 11.50
N THR A 50 -0.61 -17.46 12.65
CA THR A 50 -1.35 -18.30 13.61
C THR A 50 -2.54 -17.59 14.26
N HIS A 51 -2.54 -16.26 14.26
CA HIS A 51 -3.58 -15.44 14.88
C HIS A 51 -4.50 -14.77 13.87
N LEU A 52 -4.25 -14.98 12.57
CA LEU A 52 -5.12 -14.47 11.52
C LEU A 52 -6.31 -15.41 11.26
N THR A 53 -7.45 -14.82 10.92
CA THR A 53 -8.58 -15.57 10.35
C THR A 53 -8.18 -16.21 9.01
N SER A 54 -8.96 -17.14 8.48
CA SER A 54 -8.73 -17.73 7.14
C SER A 54 -8.53 -16.67 6.08
N ASN A 55 -9.44 -15.69 6.00
CA ASN A 55 -9.36 -14.62 5.00
C ASN A 55 -8.12 -13.73 5.22
N GLY A 56 -7.81 -13.37 6.47
CA GLY A 56 -6.60 -12.61 6.81
C GLY A 56 -5.32 -13.34 6.39
N ARG A 57 -5.27 -14.67 6.59
CA ARG A 57 -4.17 -15.52 6.14
C ARG A 57 -4.05 -15.55 4.62
N SER A 58 -5.17 -15.66 3.92
CA SER A 58 -5.18 -15.64 2.45
C SER A 58 -4.64 -14.32 1.90
N VAL A 59 -5.02 -13.17 2.48
CA VAL A 59 -4.46 -11.86 2.12
C VAL A 59 -2.94 -11.83 2.36
N TYR A 60 -2.49 -12.26 3.54
CA TYR A 60 -1.08 -12.28 3.92
C TYR A 60 -0.25 -13.10 2.93
N ARG A 61 -0.67 -14.33 2.62
CA ARG A 61 0.03 -15.24 1.70
C ARG A 61 0.02 -14.73 0.27
N ALA A 62 -1.13 -14.28 -0.23
CA ALA A 62 -1.27 -13.78 -1.59
C ALA A 62 -0.38 -12.55 -1.85
N VAL A 63 -0.37 -11.59 -0.93
CA VAL A 63 0.47 -10.39 -1.05
C VAL A 63 1.95 -10.76 -0.91
N CYS A 64 2.31 -11.65 0.00
CA CYS A 64 3.67 -12.14 0.15
C CYS A 64 4.19 -12.80 -1.14
N ALA A 65 3.41 -13.65 -1.75
CA ALA A 65 3.78 -14.33 -3.00
C ALA A 65 3.96 -13.35 -4.17
N ALA A 66 3.09 -12.33 -4.26
CA ALA A 66 3.11 -11.39 -5.37
C ALA A 66 4.09 -10.21 -5.19
N PHE A 67 4.32 -9.77 -3.96
CA PHE A 67 5.03 -8.52 -3.64
C PHE A 67 6.08 -8.66 -2.53
N GLY A 68 6.47 -9.86 -2.13
CA GLY A 68 7.40 -10.10 -1.02
C GLY A 68 8.69 -9.27 -1.09
N ASP A 69 9.23 -9.06 -2.30
CA ASP A 69 10.44 -8.25 -2.51
C ASP A 69 10.24 -6.75 -2.22
N SER A 70 8.99 -6.27 -2.22
CA SER A 70 8.64 -4.86 -1.99
C SER A 70 8.13 -4.60 -0.56
N VAL A 71 7.83 -5.65 0.19
CA VAL A 71 7.27 -5.59 1.54
C VAL A 71 8.35 -5.81 2.58
N SER A 72 8.48 -4.89 3.53
CA SER A 72 9.49 -5.01 4.59
C SER A 72 9.09 -5.97 5.72
N SER A 73 7.80 -5.99 6.06
CA SER A 73 7.23 -6.88 7.08
C SER A 73 5.69 -6.85 7.00
N PHE A 74 5.05 -7.73 7.75
CA PHE A 74 3.60 -7.73 7.94
C PHE A 74 3.24 -7.57 9.41
N GLY A 75 2.18 -6.80 9.68
CA GLY A 75 1.48 -6.74 10.96
C GLY A 75 0.14 -7.46 10.88
N GLY A 76 -0.36 -7.94 12.02
CA GLY A 76 -1.60 -8.69 12.09
C GLY A 76 -2.28 -8.53 13.44
N PHE A 77 -2.57 -9.65 14.10
CA PHE A 77 -3.27 -9.67 15.38
C PHE A 77 -2.60 -8.80 16.47
N ARG A 78 -3.43 -8.06 17.21
CA ARG A 78 -3.03 -7.22 18.36
C ARG A 78 -3.92 -7.54 19.55
N ALA A 79 -3.39 -8.20 20.55
CA ALA A 79 -4.13 -8.50 21.78
C ALA A 79 -4.60 -7.20 22.46
N GLY A 80 -5.89 -7.14 22.81
CA GLY A 80 -6.50 -5.96 23.45
C GLY A 80 -6.98 -4.86 22.48
N ASP A 81 -6.71 -4.98 21.19
CA ASP A 81 -7.30 -4.11 20.18
C ASP A 81 -8.78 -4.43 20.00
N SER A 82 -9.65 -3.42 20.04
CA SER A 82 -11.11 -3.60 19.87
C SER A 82 -11.53 -3.67 18.40
N GLY A 83 -10.64 -3.41 17.46
CA GLY A 83 -10.89 -3.41 16.02
C GLY A 83 -10.57 -4.74 15.34
N ASP A 84 -10.34 -4.67 14.04
CA ASP A 84 -10.11 -5.85 13.22
C ASP A 84 -8.77 -6.55 13.53
N HIS A 85 -7.77 -5.82 14.02
CA HIS A 85 -6.53 -6.41 14.51
C HIS A 85 -6.74 -7.31 15.73
N GLY A 86 -7.60 -6.92 16.66
CA GLY A 86 -7.90 -7.71 17.86
C GLY A 86 -8.66 -9.00 17.56
N SER A 87 -9.30 -9.10 16.42
CA SER A 87 -10.01 -10.29 15.95
C SER A 87 -9.25 -11.10 14.89
N GLY A 88 -8.04 -10.69 14.52
CA GLY A 88 -7.25 -11.33 13.47
C GLY A 88 -7.78 -11.13 12.04
N ARG A 89 -8.66 -10.14 11.86
CA ARG A 89 -9.26 -9.79 10.55
C ARG A 89 -8.55 -8.68 9.81
N ALA A 90 -7.44 -8.17 10.32
CA ALA A 90 -6.67 -7.13 9.67
C ALA A 90 -5.22 -7.56 9.44
N VAL A 91 -4.68 -7.16 8.29
CA VAL A 91 -3.28 -7.32 7.91
C VAL A 91 -2.73 -5.97 7.51
N ASP A 92 -1.64 -5.54 8.16
CA ASP A 92 -0.85 -4.37 7.78
C ASP A 92 0.34 -4.82 6.93
N ILE A 93 0.44 -4.29 5.75
CA ILE A 93 1.50 -4.60 4.78
C ILE A 93 2.46 -3.43 4.77
N MET A 94 3.64 -3.59 5.41
CA MET A 94 4.60 -2.51 5.60
C MET A 94 5.32 -2.16 4.30
N VAL A 95 4.86 -1.06 3.68
CA VAL A 95 5.31 -0.56 2.37
C VAL A 95 4.96 0.92 2.25
N SER A 96 5.73 1.67 1.49
CA SER A 96 5.46 3.11 1.24
C SER A 96 5.54 3.44 -0.24
N GLY A 97 4.87 4.53 -0.64
CA GLY A 97 4.92 5.05 -2.01
C GLY A 97 4.12 4.23 -3.02
N GLU A 98 4.52 4.24 -4.28
CA GLU A 98 3.79 3.58 -5.38
C GLU A 98 3.63 2.06 -5.19
N PRO A 99 4.61 1.29 -4.67
CA PRO A 99 4.40 -0.13 -4.41
C PRO A 99 3.20 -0.43 -3.51
N GLY A 100 2.88 0.46 -2.57
CA GLY A 100 1.67 0.33 -1.74
C GLY A 100 0.39 0.46 -2.55
N TRP A 101 0.36 1.34 -3.55
CA TRP A 101 -0.78 1.45 -4.47
C TRP A 101 -0.89 0.23 -5.39
N GLU A 102 0.22 -0.38 -5.81
CA GLU A 102 0.21 -1.63 -6.57
C GLU A 102 -0.40 -2.77 -5.77
N ILE A 103 -0.03 -2.89 -4.50
CA ILE A 103 -0.60 -3.86 -3.57
C ILE A 103 -2.10 -3.58 -3.34
N ALA A 104 -2.48 -2.33 -3.11
CA ALA A 104 -3.88 -1.95 -2.92
C ALA A 104 -4.74 -2.34 -4.14
N ARG A 105 -4.25 -2.09 -5.36
CA ARG A 105 -4.94 -2.48 -6.61
C ARG A 105 -5.03 -4.01 -6.78
N PHE A 106 -3.99 -4.74 -6.41
CA PHE A 106 -4.01 -6.20 -6.41
C PHE A 106 -5.08 -6.73 -5.45
N VAL A 107 -5.10 -6.23 -4.22
CA VAL A 107 -6.11 -6.62 -3.21
C VAL A 107 -7.53 -6.27 -3.67
N GLN A 108 -7.73 -5.11 -4.30
CA GLN A 108 -9.03 -4.73 -4.88
C GLN A 108 -9.47 -5.70 -5.98
N ALA A 109 -8.56 -6.09 -6.86
CA ALA A 109 -8.85 -7.02 -7.97
C ALA A 109 -9.29 -8.40 -7.48
N HIS A 110 -8.74 -8.85 -6.35
CA HIS A 110 -9.03 -10.15 -5.73
C HIS A 110 -9.92 -10.05 -4.48
N ALA A 111 -10.58 -8.93 -4.25
CA ALA A 111 -11.26 -8.64 -2.99
C ALA A 111 -12.32 -9.66 -2.60
N ARG A 112 -13.06 -10.21 -3.57
CA ARG A 112 -14.09 -11.23 -3.31
C ARG A 112 -13.46 -12.57 -2.93
N GLU A 113 -12.41 -12.97 -3.62
CA GLU A 113 -11.70 -14.23 -3.39
C GLU A 113 -10.99 -14.23 -2.04
N LEU A 114 -10.40 -13.07 -1.66
CA LEU A 114 -9.71 -12.86 -0.41
C LEU A 114 -10.63 -12.53 0.78
N GLY A 115 -11.93 -12.36 0.55
CA GLY A 115 -12.88 -11.97 1.60
C GLY A 115 -12.62 -10.57 2.16
N VAL A 116 -12.10 -9.64 1.34
CA VAL A 116 -11.79 -8.27 1.76
C VAL A 116 -13.05 -7.49 2.07
N ALA A 117 -13.05 -6.75 3.17
CA ALA A 117 -14.09 -5.80 3.54
C ALA A 117 -13.72 -4.37 3.12
N TYR A 118 -12.51 -3.95 3.42
CA TYR A 118 -11.99 -2.64 3.01
C TYR A 118 -10.45 -2.60 2.97
N VAL A 119 -9.93 -1.59 2.28
CA VAL A 119 -8.50 -1.30 2.20
C VAL A 119 -8.27 0.15 2.58
N ILE A 120 -7.24 0.44 3.39
CA ILE A 120 -6.82 1.80 3.72
C ILE A 120 -5.37 1.99 3.25
N TYR A 121 -5.12 3.11 2.57
CA TYR A 121 -3.77 3.54 2.22
C TYR A 121 -3.72 5.06 2.00
N GLN A 122 -2.65 5.69 2.45
CA GLN A 122 -2.41 7.13 2.30
C GLN A 122 -3.63 8.01 2.62
N GLN A 123 -4.18 7.81 3.84
CA GLN A 123 -5.32 8.58 4.35
C GLN A 123 -6.60 8.45 3.50
N GLN A 124 -6.74 7.35 2.79
CA GLN A 124 -7.90 7.03 1.98
C GLN A 124 -8.39 5.61 2.26
N ILE A 125 -9.69 5.40 2.22
CA ILE A 125 -10.35 4.10 2.38
C ILE A 125 -11.15 3.72 1.14
N TRP A 126 -11.01 2.47 0.73
CA TRP A 126 -11.86 1.85 -0.26
C TRP A 126 -12.67 0.71 0.36
N LEU A 127 -13.96 0.66 0.09
CA LEU A 127 -14.88 -0.36 0.58
C LEU A 127 -15.19 -1.37 -0.53
N VAL A 128 -15.24 -2.67 -0.20
CA VAL A 128 -15.62 -3.71 -1.15
C VAL A 128 -17.01 -3.42 -1.75
N GLY A 129 -17.17 -3.72 -3.03
CA GLY A 129 -18.40 -3.43 -3.77
C GLY A 129 -18.48 -2.02 -4.36
N ARG A 130 -17.55 -1.12 -4.01
CA ARG A 130 -17.39 0.17 -4.68
C ARG A 130 -16.50 0.03 -5.92
N PRO A 131 -16.66 0.89 -6.95
CA PRO A 131 -15.70 0.98 -8.03
C PRO A 131 -14.26 1.17 -7.49
N THR A 132 -13.27 0.54 -8.12
CA THR A 132 -11.86 0.59 -7.67
C THR A 132 -11.26 2.00 -7.66
N THR A 133 -11.88 2.93 -8.37
CA THR A 133 -11.51 4.35 -8.40
C THR A 133 -12.17 5.18 -7.30
N GLN A 134 -13.12 4.62 -6.54
CA GLN A 134 -13.85 5.34 -5.48
C GLN A 134 -13.19 5.18 -4.11
N TRP A 135 -12.08 5.84 -3.92
CA TRP A 135 -11.45 6.04 -2.62
C TRP A 135 -12.05 7.25 -1.91
N GLN A 136 -12.27 7.15 -0.63
CA GLN A 136 -12.78 8.21 0.22
C GLN A 136 -11.67 8.72 1.13
N ALA A 137 -11.50 10.04 1.21
CA ALA A 137 -10.57 10.63 2.15
C ALA A 137 -10.99 10.33 3.59
N MET A 138 -10.01 10.03 4.43
CA MET A 138 -10.19 9.84 5.87
C MET A 138 -9.72 11.07 6.63
N GLU A 139 -10.24 11.23 7.84
CA GLU A 139 -9.79 12.26 8.77
C GLU A 139 -8.29 12.11 9.07
N ASP A 140 -7.60 13.24 9.21
CA ASP A 140 -6.20 13.27 9.66
C ASP A 140 -6.13 12.86 11.14
N ARG A 141 -5.42 11.78 11.41
CA ARG A 141 -5.23 11.22 12.76
C ARG A 141 -3.91 11.65 13.41
N GLY A 142 -3.16 12.54 12.75
CA GLY A 142 -2.00 13.24 13.31
C GLY A 142 -0.64 12.60 13.03
N SER A 143 -0.54 11.31 12.78
CA SER A 143 0.75 10.66 12.49
C SER A 143 0.77 9.95 11.14
N ARG A 144 1.99 9.74 10.63
CA ARG A 144 2.21 9.02 9.37
C ARG A 144 1.62 7.61 9.40
N THR A 145 1.79 6.91 10.51
CA THR A 145 1.31 5.54 10.69
C THR A 145 -0.20 5.49 10.87
N GLU A 146 -0.78 6.37 11.68
CA GLU A 146 -2.23 6.44 11.86
C GLU A 146 -2.97 6.84 10.59
N ASN A 147 -2.32 7.59 9.71
CA ASN A 147 -2.82 7.97 8.38
C ASN A 147 -2.43 6.96 7.27
N HIS A 148 -1.84 5.82 7.61
CA HIS A 148 -1.50 4.72 6.68
C HIS A 148 -0.62 5.14 5.50
N PHE A 149 0.38 6.01 5.74
CA PHE A 149 1.36 6.40 4.72
C PHE A 149 2.55 5.44 4.62
N ASP A 150 2.74 4.58 5.60
CA ASP A 150 3.84 3.63 5.73
C ASP A 150 3.42 2.16 5.64
N HIS A 151 2.13 1.91 5.47
CA HIS A 151 1.58 0.56 5.27
C HIS A 151 0.23 0.59 4.55
N VAL A 152 -0.07 -0.49 3.83
CA VAL A 152 -1.41 -0.79 3.33
C VAL A 152 -2.14 -1.62 4.38
N HIS A 153 -3.26 -1.12 4.88
CA HIS A 153 -4.13 -1.85 5.80
C HIS A 153 -5.25 -2.55 5.04
N VAL A 154 -5.39 -3.85 5.25
CA VAL A 154 -6.44 -4.67 4.64
C VAL A 154 -7.26 -5.32 5.73
N SER A 155 -8.57 -5.03 5.76
CA SER A 155 -9.53 -5.74 6.61
C SER A 155 -10.36 -6.73 5.81
N VAL A 156 -10.65 -7.86 6.43
CA VAL A 156 -11.43 -8.96 5.87
C VAL A 156 -12.69 -9.25 6.69
N SER A 157 -13.65 -9.92 6.07
CA SER A 157 -14.92 -10.35 6.70
C SER A 157 -14.74 -11.57 7.57
#